data_31777d3752f67ad09e7e960fec9b4e50
#
_entry.id   31777d3752f67ad09e7e960fec9b4e50
#
_cell.length_a   1.000
_cell.length_b   1.000
_cell.length_c   1.000
_cell.angle_alpha   90.00
_cell.angle_beta   90.00
_cell.angle_gamma   90.00
#
_symmetry.space_group_name_H-M   'P 1'
#
loop_
_entity.id
_entity.type
_entity.pdbx_description
1 polymer ?
#
loop_
_entity_poly.entity_id
_entity_poly.type
_entity_poly.pdbx_seq_one_letter_code
_entity_poly.pdbx_strand_id
1 'polypeptide(L)'
;MLPALIIVFREGFEAFVAVAIIFAYLKKTGRDTLRPAVWSGIVVALFASAGLGWWLYKVSISPFWEGVLALVAAVLVATFVIHIWRVAPTMKRDMEQRLEARAQSRWAWLAVFAFTLLMITREGMETALLLLQVRQGQFWLGCAIGLAAAALMSWAWAHYGHRINVKRFFQVTGLFLLLFTVQILFYAIHEFSEAELLPNSEAIHTATEPYSADGRYGLHVIFGMVAICGIWLAGVTALDRSRAEKPRGPIEA
;
A
#
# COMPACT_ATOMS: atom_id res chain seq x y z
N MET A 1 -14.38 5.92 5.91
CA MET A 1 -14.35 4.43 5.89
C MET A 1 -13.65 3.86 4.65
N LEU A 2 -14.13 4.15 3.43
CA LEU A 2 -13.64 3.49 2.19
C LEU A 2 -12.13 3.71 1.91
N PRO A 3 -11.55 4.92 2.00
CA PRO A 3 -10.11 5.09 1.79
C PRO A 3 -9.27 4.29 2.78
N ALA A 4 -9.61 4.35 4.08
CA ALA A 4 -8.90 3.58 5.10
C ALA A 4 -8.97 2.07 4.84
N LEU A 5 -10.13 1.56 4.38
CA LEU A 5 -10.29 0.16 3.98
C LEU A 5 -9.33 -0.19 2.83
N ILE A 6 -9.31 0.61 1.75
CA ILE A 6 -8.50 0.31 0.56
C ILE A 6 -7.00 0.39 0.89
N ILE A 7 -6.59 1.41 1.66
CA ILE A 7 -5.20 1.58 2.10
C ILE A 7 -4.76 0.36 2.92
N VAL A 8 -5.48 0.04 4.00
CA VAL A 8 -5.12 -1.06 4.90
C VAL A 8 -5.23 -2.42 4.19
N PHE A 9 -6.20 -2.58 3.29
CA PHE A 9 -6.30 -3.78 2.47
C PHE A 9 -5.05 -3.98 1.59
N ARG A 10 -4.60 -2.92 0.94
CA ARG A 10 -3.44 -2.99 0.05
C ARG A 10 -2.15 -3.24 0.82
N GLU A 11 -1.83 -2.38 1.79
CA GLU A 11 -0.58 -2.48 2.55
C GLU A 11 -0.55 -3.77 3.40
N GLY A 12 -1.69 -4.12 3.99
CA GLY A 12 -1.84 -5.39 4.70
C GLY A 12 -1.63 -6.60 3.78
N PHE A 13 -2.15 -6.57 2.55
CA PHE A 13 -1.93 -7.64 1.58
C PHE A 13 -0.45 -7.76 1.21
N GLU A 14 0.27 -6.64 0.98
CA GLU A 14 1.71 -6.64 0.71
C GLU A 14 2.50 -7.25 1.86
N ALA A 15 2.22 -6.82 3.09
CA ALA A 15 2.84 -7.37 4.29
C ALA A 15 2.60 -8.87 4.45
N PHE A 16 1.35 -9.33 4.28
CA PHE A 16 1.00 -10.75 4.41
C PHE A 16 1.64 -11.60 3.31
N VAL A 17 1.67 -11.12 2.06
CA VAL A 17 2.33 -11.82 0.94
C VAL A 17 3.83 -11.93 1.21
N ALA A 18 4.47 -10.86 1.69
CA ALA A 18 5.88 -10.88 2.05
C ALA A 18 6.17 -11.95 3.11
N VAL A 19 5.39 -11.97 4.19
CA VAL A 19 5.49 -12.98 5.26
C VAL A 19 5.26 -14.39 4.71
N ALA A 20 4.25 -14.58 3.87
CA ALA A 20 3.96 -15.88 3.26
C ALA A 20 5.13 -16.39 2.39
N ILE A 21 5.77 -15.51 1.60
CA ILE A 21 6.94 -15.85 0.80
C ILE A 21 8.11 -16.26 1.69
N ILE A 22 8.36 -15.52 2.79
CA ILE A 22 9.43 -15.85 3.75
C ILE A 22 9.20 -17.24 4.34
N PHE A 23 8.01 -17.53 4.86
CA PHE A 23 7.68 -18.84 5.43
C PHE A 23 7.75 -19.97 4.39
N ALA A 24 7.25 -19.73 3.17
CA ALA A 24 7.32 -20.70 2.08
C ALA A 24 8.79 -21.02 1.71
N TYR A 25 9.65 -20.00 1.66
CA TYR A 25 11.07 -20.15 1.40
C TYR A 25 11.77 -20.96 2.51
N LEU A 26 11.55 -20.62 3.77
CA LEU A 26 12.14 -21.33 4.90
C LEU A 26 11.73 -22.82 4.90
N LYS A 27 10.46 -23.10 4.62
CA LYS A 27 9.96 -24.48 4.51
C LYS A 27 10.61 -25.21 3.33
N LYS A 28 10.71 -24.58 2.15
CA LYS A 28 11.29 -25.16 0.94
C LYS A 28 12.79 -25.50 1.10
N THR A 29 13.50 -24.68 1.88
CA THR A 29 14.97 -24.84 2.11
C THR A 29 15.31 -25.63 3.37
N GLY A 30 14.31 -26.16 4.08
CA GLY A 30 14.52 -26.92 5.33
C GLY A 30 15.05 -26.10 6.50
N ARG A 31 14.89 -24.76 6.45
CA ARG A 31 15.39 -23.82 7.47
C ARG A 31 14.32 -23.40 8.48
N ASP A 32 13.51 -24.34 8.91
CA ASP A 32 12.41 -24.09 9.87
C ASP A 32 12.90 -23.54 11.22
N THR A 33 14.16 -23.75 11.57
CA THR A 33 14.81 -23.18 12.77
C THR A 33 14.86 -21.64 12.76
N LEU A 34 14.70 -20.99 11.62
CA LEU A 34 14.65 -19.52 11.48
C LEU A 34 13.23 -18.93 11.60
N ARG A 35 12.18 -19.75 11.73
CA ARG A 35 10.80 -19.27 11.94
C ARG A 35 10.65 -18.35 13.16
N PRO A 36 11.29 -18.61 14.32
CA PRO A 36 11.22 -17.69 15.46
C PRO A 36 11.78 -16.29 15.14
N ALA A 37 12.81 -16.21 14.27
CA ALA A 37 13.35 -14.91 13.82
C ALA A 37 12.32 -14.10 13.02
N VAL A 38 11.51 -14.77 12.19
CA VAL A 38 10.43 -14.12 11.43
C VAL A 38 9.34 -13.63 12.37
N TRP A 39 8.87 -14.49 13.29
CA TRP A 39 7.83 -14.10 14.25
C TRP A 39 8.26 -12.95 15.15
N SER A 40 9.49 -13.00 15.69
CA SER A 40 10.02 -11.88 16.48
C SER A 40 10.16 -10.60 15.65
N GLY A 41 10.58 -10.71 14.39
CA GLY A 41 10.62 -9.59 13.45
C GLY A 41 9.25 -8.95 13.22
N ILE A 42 8.21 -9.77 13.01
CA ILE A 42 6.82 -9.29 12.86
C ILE A 42 6.34 -8.58 14.13
N VAL A 43 6.52 -9.19 15.30
CA VAL A 43 6.06 -8.59 16.56
C VAL A 43 6.74 -7.25 16.82
N VAL A 44 8.07 -7.19 16.68
CA VAL A 44 8.82 -5.93 16.87
C VAL A 44 8.42 -4.89 15.81
N ALA A 45 8.18 -5.29 14.55
CA ALA A 45 7.73 -4.40 13.50
C ALA A 45 6.36 -3.79 13.80
N LEU A 46 5.42 -4.56 14.33
CA LEU A 46 4.10 -4.05 14.72
C LEU A 46 4.21 -2.97 15.81
N PHE A 47 5.03 -3.21 16.84
CA PHE A 47 5.27 -2.20 17.87
C PHE A 47 6.01 -0.97 17.32
N ALA A 48 7.00 -1.16 16.47
CA ALA A 48 7.72 -0.06 15.83
C ALA A 48 6.79 0.78 14.96
N SER A 49 5.96 0.14 14.13
CA SER A 49 4.98 0.83 13.27
C SER A 49 3.93 1.58 14.09
N ALA A 50 3.41 0.96 15.16
CA ALA A 50 2.46 1.62 16.07
C ALA A 50 3.10 2.83 16.78
N GLY A 51 4.34 2.70 17.25
CA GLY A 51 5.11 3.80 17.87
C GLY A 51 5.38 4.94 16.89
N LEU A 52 5.81 4.63 15.67
CA LEU A 52 6.02 5.61 14.61
C LEU A 52 4.70 6.30 14.22
N GLY A 53 3.62 5.55 14.03
CA GLY A 53 2.31 6.10 13.71
C GLY A 53 1.80 7.05 14.81
N TRP A 54 1.98 6.69 16.08
CA TRP A 54 1.62 7.55 17.21
C TRP A 54 2.50 8.81 17.27
N TRP A 55 3.78 8.69 17.01
CA TRP A 55 4.69 9.84 16.95
C TRP A 55 4.32 10.79 15.82
N LEU A 56 4.09 10.25 14.61
CA LEU A 56 3.64 11.03 13.46
C LEU A 56 2.31 11.74 13.73
N TYR A 57 1.36 11.05 14.39
CA TYR A 57 0.10 11.65 14.81
C TYR A 57 0.30 12.87 15.73
N LYS A 58 1.26 12.80 16.66
CA LYS A 58 1.59 13.93 17.53
C LYS A 58 2.24 15.10 16.79
N VAL A 59 3.08 14.81 15.80
CA VAL A 59 3.73 15.85 14.98
C VAL A 59 2.71 16.53 14.07
N SER A 60 1.71 15.80 13.58
CA SER A 60 0.67 16.33 12.69
C SER A 60 -0.41 17.20 13.36
N ILE A 61 -0.15 17.75 14.55
CA ILE A 61 -1.12 18.58 15.26
C ILE A 61 -1.17 20.02 14.70
N SER A 62 -0.11 20.49 14.03
CA SER A 62 -0.09 21.82 13.43
C SER A 62 -0.30 21.76 11.93
N PRO A 63 -1.04 22.72 11.32
CA PRO A 63 -1.32 22.74 9.87
C PRO A 63 -0.06 22.68 9.01
N PHE A 64 1.00 23.35 9.41
CA PHE A 64 2.30 23.30 8.72
C PHE A 64 2.85 21.88 8.60
N TRP A 65 2.94 21.15 9.73
CA TRP A 65 3.46 19.78 9.73
C TRP A 65 2.51 18.80 9.06
N GLU A 66 1.22 19.06 9.13
CA GLU A 66 0.20 18.27 8.45
C GLU A 66 0.36 18.39 6.92
N GLY A 67 0.54 19.61 6.41
CA GLY A 67 0.85 19.86 5.00
C GLY A 67 2.17 19.24 4.55
N VAL A 68 3.24 19.32 5.36
CA VAL A 68 4.54 18.70 5.06
C VAL A 68 4.42 17.17 5.01
N LEU A 69 3.75 16.56 6.00
CA LEU A 69 3.54 15.11 6.02
C LEU A 69 2.68 14.64 4.85
N ALA A 70 1.67 15.41 4.44
CA ALA A 70 0.86 15.14 3.26
C ALA A 70 1.71 15.18 1.99
N LEU A 71 2.56 16.17 1.81
CA LEU A 71 3.45 16.27 0.66
C LEU A 71 4.45 15.09 0.62
N VAL A 72 5.05 14.75 1.76
CA VAL A 72 5.96 13.60 1.88
C VAL A 72 5.22 12.30 1.54
N ALA A 73 4.00 12.10 2.08
CA ALA A 73 3.18 10.94 1.77
C ALA A 73 2.87 10.86 0.26
N ALA A 74 2.48 11.97 -0.37
CA ALA A 74 2.18 12.03 -1.81
C ALA A 74 3.39 11.60 -2.66
N VAL A 75 4.59 12.11 -2.36
CA VAL A 75 5.83 11.76 -3.08
C VAL A 75 6.20 10.30 -2.87
N LEU A 76 6.14 9.81 -1.62
CA LEU A 76 6.47 8.42 -1.30
C LEU A 76 5.51 7.45 -2.00
N VAL A 77 4.20 7.72 -1.94
CA VAL A 77 3.18 6.88 -2.57
C VAL A 77 3.33 6.87 -4.09
N ALA A 78 3.48 8.02 -4.72
CA ALA A 78 3.65 8.10 -6.17
C ALA A 78 4.89 7.32 -6.65
N THR A 79 6.03 7.53 -6.00
CA THR A 79 7.28 6.80 -6.31
C THR A 79 7.15 5.31 -6.06
N PHE A 80 6.50 4.92 -4.97
CA PHE A 80 6.31 3.53 -4.60
C PHE A 80 5.36 2.80 -5.56
N VAL A 81 4.23 3.39 -5.93
CA VAL A 81 3.29 2.79 -6.89
C VAL A 81 3.97 2.57 -8.24
N ILE A 82 4.74 3.55 -8.73
CA ILE A 82 5.50 3.40 -9.97
C ILE A 82 6.54 2.26 -9.84
N HIS A 83 7.20 2.15 -8.69
CA HIS A 83 8.17 1.11 -8.41
C HIS A 83 7.51 -0.28 -8.38
N ILE A 84 6.41 -0.46 -7.64
CA ILE A 84 5.74 -1.75 -7.51
C ILE A 84 5.19 -2.25 -8.85
N TRP A 85 4.71 -1.37 -9.73
CA TRP A 85 4.26 -1.75 -11.06
C TRP A 85 5.37 -2.35 -11.91
N ARG A 86 6.62 -1.95 -11.68
CA ARG A 86 7.80 -2.49 -12.37
C ARG A 86 8.27 -3.81 -11.74
N VAL A 87 8.21 -3.92 -10.42
CA VAL A 87 8.80 -5.01 -9.64
C VAL A 87 7.81 -6.14 -9.34
N ALA A 88 6.50 -5.88 -9.34
CA ALA A 88 5.48 -6.88 -9.01
C ALA A 88 5.62 -8.24 -9.75
N PRO A 89 6.03 -8.30 -11.02
CA PRO A 89 6.21 -9.58 -11.72
C PRO A 89 7.36 -10.42 -11.19
N THR A 90 8.41 -9.79 -10.63
CA THR A 90 9.65 -10.45 -10.16
C THR A 90 9.74 -10.52 -8.64
N MET A 91 8.81 -9.90 -7.93
CA MET A 91 8.81 -9.70 -6.47
C MET A 91 9.14 -10.99 -5.69
N LYS A 92 8.46 -12.10 -6.02
CA LYS A 92 8.70 -13.39 -5.36
C LYS A 92 10.15 -13.86 -5.52
N ARG A 93 10.67 -13.82 -6.73
CA ARG A 93 12.03 -14.24 -7.06
C ARG A 93 13.07 -13.36 -6.37
N ASP A 94 12.87 -12.05 -6.42
CA ASP A 94 13.80 -11.08 -5.82
C ASP A 94 13.82 -11.21 -4.30
N MET A 95 12.67 -11.47 -3.67
CA MET A 95 12.59 -11.74 -2.23
C MET A 95 13.28 -13.06 -1.85
N GLU A 96 13.06 -14.15 -2.60
CA GLU A 96 13.71 -15.43 -2.37
C GLU A 96 15.24 -15.29 -2.47
N GLN A 97 15.77 -14.58 -3.48
CA GLN A 97 17.21 -14.33 -3.64
C GLN A 97 17.81 -13.52 -2.48
N ARG A 98 17.13 -12.44 -2.07
CA ARG A 98 17.58 -11.62 -0.94
C ARG A 98 17.58 -12.39 0.37
N LEU A 99 16.60 -13.26 0.56
CA LEU A 99 16.48 -14.10 1.74
C LEU A 99 17.52 -15.22 1.75
N GLU A 100 17.82 -15.80 0.59
CA GLU A 100 18.85 -16.81 0.42
C GLU A 100 20.23 -16.31 0.87
N ALA A 101 20.65 -15.15 0.38
CA ALA A 101 21.92 -14.52 0.77
C ALA A 101 22.02 -14.28 2.28
N ARG A 102 20.90 -13.93 2.93
CA ARG A 102 20.85 -13.68 4.38
C ARG A 102 20.81 -14.96 5.20
N ALA A 103 20.09 -15.97 4.73
CA ALA A 103 19.93 -17.23 5.43
C ALA A 103 21.18 -18.11 5.42
N GLN A 104 22.16 -17.83 4.54
CA GLN A 104 23.47 -18.51 4.48
C GLN A 104 24.51 -17.82 5.39
N SER A 105 24.22 -16.67 5.96
CA SER A 105 25.13 -15.92 6.82
C SER A 105 25.37 -16.63 8.15
N ARG A 106 26.56 -16.42 8.75
CA ARG A 106 26.86 -16.84 10.15
C ARG A 106 25.88 -16.25 11.17
N TRP A 107 25.26 -15.12 10.82
CA TRP A 107 24.24 -14.41 11.59
C TRP A 107 22.84 -14.60 11.01
N ALA A 108 22.55 -15.78 10.45
CA ALA A 108 21.31 -16.05 9.72
C ALA A 108 20.05 -15.64 10.51
N TRP A 109 20.01 -15.94 11.81
CA TRP A 109 18.88 -15.56 12.66
C TRP A 109 18.66 -14.04 12.69
N LEU A 110 19.73 -13.28 13.00
CA LEU A 110 19.65 -11.81 13.09
C LEU A 110 19.36 -11.20 11.71
N ALA A 111 19.93 -11.74 10.66
CA ALA A 111 19.74 -11.26 9.30
C ALA A 111 18.30 -11.48 8.80
N VAL A 112 17.68 -12.62 9.10
CA VAL A 112 16.28 -12.91 8.77
C VAL A 112 15.35 -12.07 9.66
N PHE A 113 15.65 -11.93 10.96
CA PHE A 113 14.94 -11.04 11.87
C PHE A 113 14.94 -9.59 11.34
N ALA A 114 16.11 -9.01 11.05
CA ALA A 114 16.25 -7.65 10.58
C ALA A 114 15.57 -7.44 9.21
N PHE A 115 15.65 -8.44 8.31
CA PHE A 115 14.97 -8.39 7.04
C PHE A 115 13.44 -8.32 7.19
N THR A 116 12.88 -9.18 8.05
CA THR A 116 11.45 -9.22 8.33
C THR A 116 11.01 -7.93 9.03
N LEU A 117 11.77 -7.49 10.03
CA LEU A 117 11.53 -6.24 10.75
C LEU A 117 11.45 -5.06 9.80
N LEU A 118 12.47 -4.86 8.96
CA LEU A 118 12.52 -3.72 8.03
C LEU A 118 11.41 -3.77 6.98
N MET A 119 11.10 -4.95 6.44
CA MET A 119 10.01 -5.10 5.49
C MET A 119 8.66 -4.72 6.08
N ILE A 120 8.31 -5.31 7.22
CA ILE A 120 6.99 -5.07 7.83
C ILE A 120 6.89 -3.65 8.41
N THR A 121 7.97 -3.12 9.00
CA THR A 121 7.98 -1.72 9.50
C THR A 121 7.80 -0.73 8.35
N ARG A 122 8.37 -1.02 7.19
CA ARG A 122 8.17 -0.18 6.00
C ARG A 122 6.70 -0.10 5.62
N GLU A 123 6.02 -1.26 5.45
CA GLU A 123 4.60 -1.30 5.11
C GLU A 123 3.74 -0.62 6.20
N GLY A 124 4.10 -0.83 7.48
CA GLY A 124 3.42 -0.17 8.59
C GLY A 124 3.61 1.35 8.61
N MET A 125 4.77 1.85 8.21
CA MET A 125 5.04 3.29 8.10
C MET A 125 4.28 3.90 6.92
N GLU A 126 4.26 3.24 5.74
CA GLU A 126 3.48 3.67 4.59
C GLU A 126 1.99 3.73 4.93
N THR A 127 1.47 2.68 5.60
CA THR A 127 0.11 2.66 6.13
C THR A 127 -0.16 3.85 7.06
N ALA A 128 0.72 4.11 8.02
CA ALA A 128 0.54 5.19 9.00
C ALA A 128 0.50 6.56 8.31
N LEU A 129 1.42 6.83 7.38
CA LEU A 129 1.47 8.10 6.64
C LEU A 129 0.20 8.32 5.81
N LEU A 130 -0.29 7.28 5.13
CA LEU A 130 -1.53 7.36 4.34
C LEU A 130 -2.77 7.53 5.22
N LEU A 131 -2.82 6.83 6.36
CA LEU A 131 -3.95 6.90 7.27
C LEU A 131 -4.05 8.24 8.00
N LEU A 132 -2.95 8.96 8.19
CA LEU A 132 -2.98 10.33 8.72
C LEU A 132 -3.77 11.29 7.80
N GLN A 133 -3.81 11.00 6.50
CA GLN A 133 -4.54 11.80 5.51
C GLN A 133 -6.04 11.44 5.44
N VAL A 134 -6.51 10.49 6.26
CA VAL A 134 -7.88 9.96 6.22
C VAL A 134 -8.46 9.97 7.64
N ARG A 135 -8.82 11.14 8.14
CA ARG A 135 -9.41 11.31 9.49
C ARG A 135 -10.95 11.35 9.47
N GLN A 136 -11.58 10.43 8.71
CA GLN A 136 -13.05 10.43 8.56
C GLN A 136 -13.75 9.53 9.58
N GLY A 137 -15.06 9.79 9.79
CA GLY A 137 -15.93 8.93 10.56
C GLY A 137 -15.87 7.46 10.11
N GLN A 138 -16.00 6.54 11.06
CA GLN A 138 -15.88 5.08 10.86
C GLN A 138 -14.49 4.62 10.37
N PHE A 139 -13.44 5.38 10.64
CA PHE A 139 -12.06 5.08 10.32
C PHE A 139 -11.64 3.68 10.79
N TRP A 140 -11.84 3.36 12.07
CA TRP A 140 -11.46 2.07 12.66
C TRP A 140 -12.17 0.88 12.02
N LEU A 141 -13.44 1.06 11.64
CA LEU A 141 -14.19 0.02 10.93
C LEU A 141 -13.58 -0.25 9.55
N GLY A 142 -13.20 0.81 8.83
CA GLY A 142 -12.50 0.69 7.55
C GLY A 142 -11.18 -0.07 7.69
N CYS A 143 -10.37 0.27 8.70
CA CYS A 143 -9.11 -0.43 9.00
C CYS A 143 -9.34 -1.92 9.33
N ALA A 144 -10.31 -2.24 10.17
CA ALA A 144 -10.61 -3.61 10.56
C ALA A 144 -11.08 -4.47 9.37
N ILE A 145 -11.99 -3.94 8.54
CA ILE A 145 -12.47 -4.63 7.33
C ILE A 145 -11.32 -4.79 6.32
N GLY A 146 -10.53 -3.73 6.11
CA GLY A 146 -9.37 -3.76 5.22
C GLY A 146 -8.36 -4.83 5.61
N LEU A 147 -8.01 -4.90 6.90
CA LEU A 147 -7.09 -5.91 7.42
C LEU A 147 -7.64 -7.34 7.29
N ALA A 148 -8.92 -7.55 7.61
CA ALA A 148 -9.57 -8.84 7.45
C ALA A 148 -9.62 -9.28 5.97
N ALA A 149 -9.93 -8.37 5.07
CA ALA A 149 -9.92 -8.61 3.63
C ALA A 149 -8.50 -8.94 3.11
N ALA A 150 -7.46 -8.23 3.60
CA ALA A 150 -6.07 -8.50 3.26
C ALA A 150 -5.63 -9.89 3.72
N ALA A 151 -5.98 -10.28 4.94
CA ALA A 151 -5.70 -11.61 5.48
C ALA A 151 -6.38 -12.72 4.65
N LEU A 152 -7.67 -12.53 4.34
CA LEU A 152 -8.45 -13.46 3.52
C LEU A 152 -7.88 -13.60 2.10
N MET A 153 -7.54 -12.49 1.47
CA MET A 153 -6.96 -12.47 0.11
C MET A 153 -5.58 -13.14 0.09
N SER A 154 -4.75 -12.89 1.11
CA SER A 154 -3.43 -13.51 1.22
C SER A 154 -3.53 -15.00 1.49
N TRP A 155 -4.48 -15.43 2.32
CA TRP A 155 -4.77 -16.84 2.52
C TRP A 155 -5.23 -17.50 1.22
N ALA A 156 -6.16 -16.86 0.49
CA ALA A 156 -6.63 -17.35 -0.80
C ALA A 156 -5.49 -17.42 -1.83
N TRP A 157 -4.59 -16.42 -1.84
CA TRP A 157 -3.41 -16.43 -2.71
C TRP A 157 -2.44 -17.56 -2.35
N ALA A 158 -2.22 -17.83 -1.08
CA ALA A 158 -1.34 -18.92 -0.64
C ALA A 158 -1.88 -20.31 -1.05
N HIS A 159 -3.22 -20.47 -1.07
CA HIS A 159 -3.87 -21.76 -1.45
C HIS A 159 -4.16 -21.89 -2.94
N TYR A 160 -4.54 -20.79 -3.59
CA TYR A 160 -5.01 -20.75 -4.97
C TYR A 160 -4.17 -19.83 -5.87
N GLY A 161 -2.90 -19.58 -5.54
CA GLY A 161 -2.05 -18.55 -6.13
C GLY A 161 -1.98 -18.52 -7.66
N HIS A 162 -2.19 -19.68 -8.33
CA HIS A 162 -2.27 -19.78 -9.79
C HIS A 162 -3.51 -19.11 -10.40
N ARG A 163 -4.57 -18.86 -9.60
CA ARG A 163 -5.84 -18.25 -10.06
C ARG A 163 -5.91 -16.74 -9.77
N ILE A 164 -5.08 -16.22 -8.87
CA ILE A 164 -5.08 -14.81 -8.46
C ILE A 164 -3.98 -14.06 -9.18
N ASN A 165 -4.38 -13.11 -10.03
CA ASN A 165 -3.43 -12.26 -10.74
C ASN A 165 -2.97 -11.08 -9.87
N VAL A 166 -1.91 -11.32 -9.09
CA VAL A 166 -1.31 -10.32 -8.18
C VAL A 166 -0.89 -9.04 -8.94
N LYS A 167 -0.42 -9.18 -10.19
CA LYS A 167 -0.07 -8.03 -11.02
C LYS A 167 -1.28 -7.10 -11.23
N ARG A 168 -2.45 -7.67 -11.56
CA ARG A 168 -3.68 -6.88 -11.74
C ARG A 168 -4.13 -6.23 -10.43
N PHE A 169 -4.03 -6.98 -9.33
CA PHE A 169 -4.33 -6.43 -8.01
C PHE A 169 -3.51 -5.15 -7.76
N PHE A 170 -2.17 -5.20 -7.90
CA PHE A 170 -1.32 -4.03 -7.70
C PHE A 170 -1.52 -2.92 -8.73
N GLN A 171 -1.94 -3.24 -9.94
CA GLN A 171 -2.28 -2.23 -10.94
C GLN A 171 -3.54 -1.45 -10.55
N VAL A 172 -4.60 -2.13 -10.13
CA VAL A 172 -5.88 -1.50 -9.75
C VAL A 172 -5.73 -0.68 -8.47
N THR A 173 -5.16 -1.28 -7.41
CA THR A 173 -4.97 -0.60 -6.13
C THR A 173 -3.95 0.52 -6.23
N GLY A 174 -2.89 0.34 -7.04
CA GLY A 174 -1.92 1.38 -7.33
C GLY A 174 -2.52 2.55 -8.12
N LEU A 175 -3.41 2.29 -9.09
CA LEU A 175 -4.15 3.34 -9.78
C LEU A 175 -5.00 4.16 -8.80
N PHE A 176 -5.71 3.47 -7.89
CA PHE A 176 -6.45 4.16 -6.83
C PHE A 176 -5.55 5.06 -5.99
N LEU A 177 -4.38 4.55 -5.55
CA LEU A 177 -3.45 5.37 -4.75
C LEU A 177 -2.85 6.55 -5.53
N LEU A 178 -2.59 6.41 -6.83
CA LEU A 178 -2.15 7.55 -7.64
C LEU A 178 -3.23 8.63 -7.73
N LEU A 179 -4.49 8.23 -7.92
CA LEU A 179 -5.61 9.18 -7.90
C LEU A 179 -5.76 9.81 -6.51
N PHE A 180 -5.64 8.99 -5.45
CA PHE A 180 -5.69 9.48 -4.07
C PHE A 180 -4.52 10.42 -3.73
N THR A 181 -3.33 10.21 -4.33
CA THR A 181 -2.19 11.13 -4.20
C THR A 181 -2.53 12.53 -4.69
N VAL A 182 -3.33 12.67 -5.74
CA VAL A 182 -3.79 13.97 -6.20
C VAL A 182 -4.66 14.65 -5.13
N GLN A 183 -5.54 13.90 -4.47
CA GLN A 183 -6.35 14.42 -3.36
C GLN A 183 -5.47 14.83 -2.16
N ILE A 184 -4.44 14.04 -1.84
CA ILE A 184 -3.47 14.38 -0.78
C ILE A 184 -2.72 15.68 -1.12
N LEU A 185 -2.37 15.92 -2.39
CA LEU A 185 -1.73 17.18 -2.80
C LEU A 185 -2.66 18.37 -2.63
N PHE A 186 -3.94 18.25 -2.96
CA PHE A 186 -4.92 19.29 -2.65
C PHE A 186 -5.05 19.54 -1.16
N TYR A 187 -5.05 18.49 -0.34
CA TYR A 187 -5.05 18.59 1.10
C TYR A 187 -3.78 19.29 1.62
N ALA A 188 -2.59 18.97 1.10
CA ALA A 188 -1.36 19.66 1.47
C ALA A 188 -1.41 21.17 1.17
N ILE A 189 -1.98 21.56 0.02
CA ILE A 189 -2.18 22.97 -0.34
C ILE A 189 -3.16 23.64 0.64
N HIS A 190 -4.22 22.95 1.02
CA HIS A 190 -5.19 23.42 2.00
C HIS A 190 -4.52 23.71 3.35
N GLU A 191 -3.75 22.76 3.89
CA GLU A 191 -3.04 22.90 5.16
C GLU A 191 -1.97 24.02 5.14
N PHE A 192 -1.24 24.18 4.01
CA PHE A 192 -0.31 25.29 3.85
C PHE A 192 -1.02 26.64 3.75
N SER A 193 -2.25 26.69 3.25
CA SER A 193 -3.03 27.93 3.24
C SER A 193 -3.58 28.24 4.63
N GLU A 194 -3.96 27.23 5.43
CA GLU A 194 -4.36 27.39 6.82
C GLU A 194 -3.17 27.88 7.69
N ALA A 195 -1.96 27.42 7.37
CA ALA A 195 -0.72 27.88 8.02
C ALA A 195 -0.26 29.27 7.55
N GLU A 196 -1.05 29.98 6.72
CA GLU A 196 -0.75 31.32 6.17
C GLU A 196 0.56 31.39 5.36
N LEU A 197 1.03 30.28 4.81
CA LEU A 197 2.27 30.21 4.04
C LEU A 197 2.07 30.58 2.56
N LEU A 198 0.83 30.59 2.07
CA LEU A 198 0.52 30.89 0.67
C LEU A 198 -0.04 32.30 0.49
N PRO A 199 0.28 32.99 -0.62
CA PRO A 199 -0.38 34.25 -0.94
C PRO A 199 -1.89 33.99 -1.19
N ASN A 200 -2.76 34.90 -0.71
CA ASN A 200 -4.23 34.75 -0.76
C ASN A 200 -4.72 33.48 -0.03
N SER A 201 -4.14 33.15 1.12
CA SER A 201 -4.41 31.94 1.90
C SER A 201 -5.89 31.71 2.17
N GLU A 202 -6.66 32.73 2.52
CA GLU A 202 -8.11 32.64 2.78
C GLU A 202 -8.91 32.22 1.54
N ALA A 203 -8.59 32.75 0.37
CA ALA A 203 -9.25 32.38 -0.88
C ALA A 203 -8.91 30.95 -1.30
N ILE A 204 -7.65 30.53 -1.13
CA ILE A 204 -7.18 29.16 -1.43
C ILE A 204 -7.82 28.17 -0.46
N HIS A 205 -7.83 28.48 0.83
CA HIS A 205 -8.48 27.67 1.87
C HIS A 205 -9.94 27.40 1.55
N THR A 206 -10.71 28.47 1.29
CA THR A 206 -12.13 28.36 0.94
C THR A 206 -12.36 27.57 -0.36
N ALA A 207 -11.47 27.68 -1.33
CA ALA A 207 -11.58 26.96 -2.60
C ALA A 207 -11.22 25.48 -2.51
N THR A 208 -10.30 25.09 -1.61
CA THR A 208 -9.81 23.71 -1.46
C THR A 208 -10.58 22.90 -0.43
N GLU A 209 -11.16 23.53 0.58
CA GLU A 209 -11.93 22.89 1.66
C GLU A 209 -13.00 21.90 1.15
N PRO A 210 -13.86 22.21 0.15
CA PRO A 210 -14.91 21.28 -0.31
C PRO A 210 -14.37 19.98 -0.92
N TYR A 211 -13.14 19.98 -1.43
CA TYR A 211 -12.51 18.85 -2.12
C TYR A 211 -11.57 18.06 -1.22
N SER A 212 -11.29 18.54 -0.02
CA SER A 212 -10.54 17.78 0.99
C SER A 212 -11.24 16.47 1.32
N ALA A 213 -10.53 15.54 1.94
CA ALA A 213 -11.08 14.24 2.30
C ALA A 213 -12.33 14.36 3.21
N ASP A 214 -12.35 15.36 4.08
CA ASP A 214 -13.45 15.67 5.01
C ASP A 214 -14.46 16.71 4.46
N GLY A 215 -14.17 17.27 3.28
CA GLY A 215 -14.99 18.27 2.62
C GLY A 215 -16.29 17.70 2.04
N ARG A 216 -17.20 18.61 1.67
CA ARG A 216 -18.54 18.28 1.13
C ARG A 216 -18.51 17.32 -0.04
N TYR A 217 -17.48 17.40 -0.91
CA TYR A 217 -17.32 16.56 -2.11
C TYR A 217 -16.33 15.40 -1.91
N GLY A 218 -15.67 15.25 -0.76
CA GLY A 218 -14.66 14.23 -0.51
C GLY A 218 -15.13 12.82 -0.82
N LEU A 219 -16.35 12.45 -0.38
CA LEU A 219 -16.93 11.14 -0.70
C LEU A 219 -17.18 10.94 -2.20
N HIS A 220 -17.67 11.96 -2.91
CA HIS A 220 -17.94 11.89 -4.35
C HIS A 220 -16.63 11.70 -5.14
N VAL A 221 -15.57 12.37 -4.72
CA VAL A 221 -14.22 12.21 -5.32
C VAL A 221 -13.74 10.78 -5.14
N ILE A 222 -13.88 10.22 -3.94
CA ILE A 222 -13.47 8.83 -3.65
C ILE A 222 -14.30 7.82 -4.48
N PHE A 223 -15.62 7.98 -4.56
CA PHE A 223 -16.44 7.11 -5.41
C PHE A 223 -16.07 7.24 -6.89
N GLY A 224 -15.75 8.45 -7.35
CA GLY A 224 -15.24 8.69 -8.70
C GLY A 224 -13.92 7.93 -8.97
N MET A 225 -12.97 7.97 -8.02
CA MET A 225 -11.72 7.22 -8.11
C MET A 225 -11.96 5.71 -8.20
N VAL A 226 -12.85 5.17 -7.37
CA VAL A 226 -13.20 3.74 -7.40
C VAL A 226 -13.88 3.37 -8.72
N ALA A 227 -14.76 4.22 -9.24
CA ALA A 227 -15.41 4.02 -10.54
C ALA A 227 -14.38 4.01 -11.69
N ILE A 228 -13.42 4.94 -11.70
CA ILE A 228 -12.31 4.97 -12.67
C ILE A 228 -11.51 3.67 -12.62
N CYS A 229 -11.17 3.18 -11.41
CA CYS A 229 -10.46 1.91 -11.23
C CYS A 229 -11.27 0.72 -11.76
N GLY A 230 -12.60 0.70 -11.52
CA GLY A 230 -13.50 -0.33 -12.03
C GLY A 230 -13.60 -0.33 -13.56
N ILE A 231 -13.76 0.85 -14.17
CA ILE A 231 -13.81 1.01 -15.63
C ILE A 231 -12.50 0.57 -16.26
N TRP A 232 -11.37 0.97 -15.68
CA TRP A 232 -10.04 0.57 -16.15
C TRP A 232 -9.88 -0.97 -16.09
N LEU A 233 -10.28 -1.59 -14.98
CA LEU A 233 -10.19 -3.05 -14.82
C LEU A 233 -11.09 -3.77 -15.83
N ALA A 234 -12.30 -3.29 -16.04
CA ALA A 234 -13.23 -3.85 -17.05
C ALA A 234 -12.63 -3.72 -18.46
N GLY A 235 -12.08 -2.56 -18.80
CA GLY A 235 -11.43 -2.33 -20.10
C GLY A 235 -10.25 -3.25 -20.36
N VAL A 236 -9.33 -3.39 -19.38
CA VAL A 236 -8.18 -4.30 -19.51
C VAL A 236 -8.62 -5.75 -19.63
N THR A 237 -9.63 -6.17 -18.86
CA THR A 237 -10.12 -7.55 -18.95
C THR A 237 -10.82 -7.84 -20.27
N ALA A 238 -11.54 -6.87 -20.84
CA ALA A 238 -12.17 -6.99 -22.16
C ALA A 238 -11.12 -7.09 -23.28
N LEU A 239 -10.07 -6.25 -23.22
CA LEU A 239 -8.96 -6.27 -24.18
C LEU A 239 -8.18 -7.61 -24.14
N ASP A 240 -7.96 -8.16 -22.95
CA ASP A 240 -7.27 -9.45 -22.82
C ASP A 240 -8.11 -10.60 -23.38
N ARG A 241 -9.44 -10.58 -23.21
CA ARG A 241 -10.35 -11.56 -23.82
C ARG A 241 -10.32 -11.47 -25.34
N SER A 242 -10.42 -10.28 -25.90
CA SER A 242 -10.38 -10.07 -27.36
C SER A 242 -9.03 -10.47 -28.00
N ARG A 243 -7.92 -10.34 -27.24
CA ARG A 243 -6.60 -10.85 -27.69
C ARG A 243 -6.49 -12.37 -27.63
N ALA A 244 -7.11 -12.99 -26.65
CA ALA A 244 -7.14 -14.46 -26.52
C ALA A 244 -8.00 -15.15 -27.59
N GLU A 245 -9.04 -14.46 -28.10
CA GLU A 245 -9.95 -14.95 -29.13
C GLU A 245 -9.43 -14.76 -30.57
N LYS A 246 -8.36 -13.94 -30.77
CA LYS A 246 -7.75 -13.82 -32.11
C LYS A 246 -7.03 -15.13 -32.47
N PRO A 247 -7.43 -15.80 -33.57
CA PRO A 247 -6.75 -17.03 -34.03
C PRO A 247 -5.28 -16.72 -34.29
N ARG A 248 -4.36 -17.51 -33.78
CA ARG A 248 -2.97 -17.51 -34.22
C ARG A 248 -2.98 -17.84 -35.70
N GLY A 249 -2.58 -16.89 -36.54
CA GLY A 249 -2.40 -17.12 -37.97
C GLY A 249 -1.57 -18.39 -38.22
N PRO A 250 -1.73 -19.05 -39.39
CA PRO A 250 -0.99 -20.26 -39.71
C PRO A 250 0.51 -19.96 -39.61
N ILE A 251 1.22 -20.83 -38.89
CA ILE A 251 2.68 -20.83 -38.87
C ILE A 251 3.11 -21.20 -40.29
N GLU A 252 3.58 -20.22 -41.07
CA GLU A 252 4.22 -20.49 -42.33
C GLU A 252 5.44 -21.38 -42.07
N ALA A 253 5.37 -22.61 -42.62
CA ALA A 253 6.41 -23.62 -42.55
C ALA A 253 7.52 -23.33 -43.53
#